data_8b06b486a15a01168b19a1a94722a25f
#
_entry.id   8b06b486a15a01168b19a1a94722a25f
#
_cell.length_a   1.000
_cell.length_b   1.000
_cell.length_c   1.000
_cell.angle_alpha   90.00
_cell.angle_beta   90.00
_cell.angle_gamma   90.00
#
_symmetry.space_group_name_H-M   'P 1'
#
loop_
_entity.id
_entity.type
_entity.pdbx_description
1 polymer ?
#
loop_
_entity_poly.entity_id
_entity_poly.type
_entity_poly.pdbx_seq_one_letter_code
_entity_poly.pdbx_strand_id
1 'polypeptide(L)'
;MLQPTVRRTWAPRGQPPIHHSWDRHDRLSVTGALTLSPILKRLGFYFAMSPANLTGEDLFTFVQRLHSHLQRPLLVIWDRFSGHQKAARLLQDIYGRRIQVAYLPAYAPELNVVDHAWSHSKYGEMANFIPEDLEDLSAEIATSLLAKHRRPDLLKSFFQHARLDL
;
A
#
# COMPACT_ATOMS: atom_id res chain seq x y z
N MET A 1 -9.57 -11.02 0.45
CA MET A 1 -10.62 -11.34 -0.53
C MET A 1 -10.71 -10.17 -1.51
N LEU A 2 -10.29 -10.38 -2.74
CA LEU A 2 -10.40 -9.35 -3.78
C LEU A 2 -11.75 -9.54 -4.49
N GLN A 3 -12.78 -8.99 -3.90
CA GLN A 3 -14.01 -8.77 -4.64
C GLN A 3 -13.76 -7.61 -5.61
N PRO A 4 -14.10 -7.77 -6.91
CA PRO A 4 -14.02 -6.68 -7.87
C PRO A 4 -14.80 -5.49 -7.33
N THR A 5 -14.19 -4.32 -7.38
CA THR A 5 -14.88 -3.09 -7.01
C THR A 5 -15.75 -2.67 -8.20
N VAL A 6 -17.03 -2.90 -8.12
CA VAL A 6 -17.98 -2.52 -9.17
C VAL A 6 -18.21 -1.01 -9.12
N ARG A 7 -17.91 -0.31 -10.20
CA ARG A 7 -18.27 1.09 -10.42
C ARG A 7 -19.20 1.24 -11.60
N ARG A 8 -20.03 2.26 -11.55
CA ARG A 8 -20.87 2.64 -12.70
C ARG A 8 -19.97 2.97 -13.88
N THR A 9 -20.29 2.39 -15.04
CA THR A 9 -19.61 2.67 -16.30
C THR A 9 -20.64 2.99 -17.38
N TRP A 10 -20.19 3.56 -18.49
CA TRP A 10 -21.04 3.85 -19.64
C TRP A 10 -21.25 2.57 -20.44
N ALA A 11 -22.50 2.33 -20.84
CA ALA A 11 -22.89 1.23 -21.71
C ALA A 11 -24.02 1.68 -22.64
N PRO A 12 -24.18 1.06 -23.82
CA PRO A 12 -25.34 1.29 -24.66
C PRO A 12 -26.63 1.02 -23.90
N ARG A 13 -27.66 1.81 -24.19
CA ARG A 13 -28.98 1.65 -23.55
C ARG A 13 -29.51 0.23 -23.75
N GLY A 14 -29.86 -0.44 -22.65
CA GLY A 14 -30.36 -1.80 -22.66
C GLY A 14 -29.30 -2.91 -22.72
N GLN A 15 -28.03 -2.55 -22.71
CA GLN A 15 -26.88 -3.50 -22.71
C GLN A 15 -25.94 -3.24 -21.54
N PRO A 16 -26.39 -3.47 -20.28
CA PRO A 16 -25.51 -3.30 -19.13
C PRO A 16 -24.36 -4.32 -19.24
N PRO A 17 -23.11 -3.92 -18.92
CA PRO A 17 -22.01 -4.86 -18.88
C PRO A 17 -22.26 -5.88 -17.78
N ILE A 18 -22.22 -7.16 -18.13
CA ILE A 18 -22.36 -8.27 -17.20
C ILE A 18 -20.95 -8.74 -16.84
N HIS A 19 -20.58 -8.64 -15.57
CA HIS A 19 -19.33 -9.14 -15.07
C HIS A 19 -19.57 -10.51 -14.43
N HIS A 20 -18.91 -11.53 -14.96
CA HIS A 20 -18.87 -12.86 -14.35
C HIS A 20 -17.62 -12.95 -13.48
N SER A 21 -17.79 -12.93 -12.17
CA SER A 21 -16.71 -13.18 -11.23
C SER A 21 -16.72 -14.66 -10.85
N TRP A 22 -15.62 -15.34 -11.04
CA TRP A 22 -15.43 -16.68 -10.50
C TRP A 22 -15.11 -16.57 -9.01
N ASP A 23 -15.70 -17.46 -8.22
CA ASP A 23 -15.52 -17.50 -6.77
C ASP A 23 -14.15 -18.12 -6.45
N ARG A 24 -13.08 -17.37 -6.69
CA ARG A 24 -11.71 -17.78 -6.36
C ARG A 24 -11.32 -17.23 -4.99
N HIS A 25 -10.81 -18.10 -4.15
CA HIS A 25 -10.27 -17.74 -2.83
C HIS A 25 -8.82 -17.27 -2.85
N ASP A 26 -8.28 -16.97 -4.03
CA ASP A 26 -6.93 -16.48 -4.18
C ASP A 26 -6.76 -15.14 -3.47
N ARG A 27 -5.63 -14.99 -2.78
CA ARG A 27 -5.32 -13.79 -1.99
C ARG A 27 -3.95 -13.28 -2.37
N LEU A 28 -3.86 -11.99 -2.61
CA LEU A 28 -2.60 -11.29 -2.72
C LEU A 28 -2.50 -10.29 -1.58
N SER A 29 -1.46 -10.41 -0.77
CA SER A 29 -1.13 -9.45 0.27
C SER A 29 -0.15 -8.43 -0.30
N VAL A 30 -0.39 -7.16 -0.01
CA VAL A 30 0.49 -6.07 -0.42
C VAL A 30 0.87 -5.26 0.79
N THR A 31 2.16 -5.01 0.99
CA THR A 31 2.67 -4.02 1.93
C THR A 31 3.29 -2.87 1.17
N GLY A 32 3.19 -1.66 1.70
CA GLY A 32 3.75 -0.48 1.07
C GLY A 32 4.17 0.57 2.07
N ALA A 33 5.06 1.44 1.62
CA ALA A 33 5.52 2.59 2.37
C ALA A 33 5.59 3.82 1.47
N LEU A 34 4.94 4.88 1.89
CA LEU A 34 5.17 6.23 1.38
C LEU A 34 6.27 6.88 2.21
N THR A 35 7.32 7.34 1.56
CA THR A 35 8.47 7.93 2.24
C THR A 35 8.56 9.42 1.93
N LEU A 36 8.95 10.18 2.93
CA LEU A 36 9.25 11.60 2.81
C LEU A 36 10.66 11.87 3.36
N SER A 37 11.52 12.45 2.53
CA SER A 37 12.77 13.03 3.02
C SER A 37 12.51 14.42 3.60
N PRO A 38 12.69 14.64 4.91
CA PRO A 38 12.36 15.94 5.52
C PRO A 38 13.25 17.08 5.02
N ILE A 39 14.48 16.76 4.61
CA ILE A 39 15.46 17.75 4.12
C ILE A 39 15.25 18.03 2.64
N LEU A 40 15.21 16.97 1.83
CA LEU A 40 15.16 17.09 0.36
C LEU A 40 13.75 17.23 -0.18
N LYS A 41 12.73 17.12 0.67
CA LYS A 41 11.29 17.11 0.28
C LYS A 41 10.97 16.11 -0.84
N ARG A 42 11.74 15.03 -0.92
CA ARG A 42 11.52 13.96 -1.90
C ARG A 42 10.55 12.94 -1.36
N LEU A 43 9.58 12.61 -2.19
CA LEU A 43 8.62 11.55 -1.93
C LEU A 43 9.04 10.27 -2.66
N GLY A 44 8.79 9.14 -2.04
CA GLY A 44 8.98 7.82 -2.63
C GLY A 44 7.81 6.91 -2.29
N PHE A 45 7.59 5.90 -3.12
CA PHE A 45 6.61 4.86 -2.86
C PHE A 45 7.26 3.49 -3.11
N TYR A 46 7.24 2.65 -2.10
CA TYR A 46 7.85 1.31 -2.11
C TYR A 46 6.80 0.30 -1.72
N PHE A 47 6.85 -0.88 -2.31
CA PHE A 47 5.89 -1.95 -2.02
C PHE A 47 6.52 -3.34 -2.18
N ALA A 48 5.89 -4.31 -1.56
CA ALA A 48 6.15 -5.73 -1.77
C ALA A 48 4.83 -6.49 -1.80
N MET A 49 4.79 -7.56 -2.56
CA MET A 49 3.61 -8.42 -2.73
C MET A 49 3.94 -9.85 -2.31
N SER A 50 2.94 -10.55 -1.77
CA SER A 50 3.06 -11.94 -1.35
C SER A 50 1.75 -12.68 -1.63
N PRO A 51 1.78 -13.89 -2.16
CA PRO A 51 0.59 -14.73 -2.30
C PRO A 51 0.08 -15.27 -0.95
N ALA A 52 0.88 -15.13 0.11
CA ALA A 52 0.53 -15.52 1.47
C ALA A 52 0.14 -14.31 2.33
N ASN A 53 -0.47 -14.57 3.49
CA ASN A 53 -0.71 -13.53 4.48
C ASN A 53 0.63 -12.99 5.00
N LEU A 54 0.74 -11.67 5.09
CA LEU A 54 1.93 -11.01 5.62
C LEU A 54 2.04 -11.25 7.13
N THR A 55 3.20 -11.69 7.54
CA THR A 55 3.59 -11.89 8.95
C THR A 55 4.36 -10.69 9.48
N GLY A 56 4.64 -10.67 10.79
CA GLY A 56 5.51 -9.64 11.37
C GLY A 56 6.95 -9.73 10.84
N GLU A 57 7.41 -10.92 10.50
CA GLU A 57 8.74 -11.14 9.90
C GLU A 57 8.82 -10.60 8.47
N ASP A 58 7.76 -10.73 7.69
CA ASP A 58 7.69 -10.17 6.34
C ASP A 58 7.74 -8.64 6.39
N LEU A 59 6.99 -8.05 7.32
CA LEU A 59 6.99 -6.60 7.54
C LEU A 59 8.34 -6.10 8.05
N PHE A 60 8.99 -6.82 8.95
CA PHE A 60 10.36 -6.55 9.38
C PHE A 60 11.31 -6.57 8.18
N THR A 61 11.27 -7.63 7.36
CA THR A 61 12.11 -7.77 6.17
C THR A 61 11.87 -6.65 5.16
N PHE A 62 10.63 -6.24 4.98
CA PHE A 62 10.29 -5.10 4.12
C PHE A 62 10.95 -3.80 4.60
N VAL A 63 10.81 -3.46 5.89
CA VAL A 63 11.42 -2.25 6.46
C VAL A 63 12.95 -2.35 6.46
N GLN A 64 13.52 -3.52 6.70
CA GLN A 64 14.97 -3.77 6.61
C GLN A 64 15.50 -3.47 5.20
N ARG A 65 14.83 -3.98 4.15
CA ARG A 65 15.19 -3.70 2.76
C ARG A 65 15.05 -2.22 2.42
N LEU A 66 13.99 -1.59 2.90
CA LEU A 66 13.78 -0.15 2.73
C LEU A 66 14.90 0.67 3.39
N HIS A 67 15.28 0.34 4.61
CA HIS A 67 16.39 0.96 5.32
C HIS A 67 17.72 0.79 4.56
N SER A 68 18.00 -0.43 4.07
CA SER A 68 19.21 -0.72 3.30
C SER A 68 19.24 0.03 1.96
N HIS A 69 18.08 0.23 1.33
CA HIS A 69 17.97 1.00 0.09
C HIS A 69 18.16 2.50 0.32
N LEU A 70 17.50 3.06 1.33
CA LEU A 70 17.55 4.49 1.62
C LEU A 70 18.85 4.92 2.31
N GLN A 71 19.53 4.01 3.01
CA GLN A 71 20.77 4.23 3.76
C GLN A 71 20.71 5.44 4.73
N ARG A 72 19.56 5.66 5.34
CA ARG A 72 19.27 6.75 6.26
C ARG A 72 18.50 6.23 7.48
N PRO A 73 18.61 6.88 8.64
CA PRO A 73 17.71 6.60 9.74
C PRO A 73 16.25 6.76 9.31
N LEU A 74 15.40 5.89 9.81
CA LEU A 74 13.97 5.88 9.48
C LEU A 74 13.13 6.17 10.73
N LEU A 75 12.08 6.96 10.54
CA LEU A 75 10.93 7.00 11.42
C LEU A 75 9.78 6.29 10.68
N VAL A 76 9.43 5.10 11.14
CA VAL A 76 8.32 4.31 10.59
C VAL A 76 7.05 4.66 11.33
N ILE A 77 6.03 5.13 10.62
CA ILE A 77 4.72 5.47 11.18
C ILE A 77 3.72 4.49 10.56
N TRP A 78 3.03 3.71 11.39
CA TRP A 78 2.06 2.73 10.96
C TRP A 78 0.92 2.53 11.96
N ASP A 79 -0.08 1.76 11.58
CA ASP A 79 -1.20 1.43 12.46
C ASP A 79 -0.81 0.39 13.53
N ARG A 80 -1.78 0.01 14.36
CA ARG A 80 -1.58 -0.95 15.47
C ARG A 80 -1.89 -2.39 15.10
N PHE A 81 -1.81 -2.76 13.81
CA PHE A 81 -1.95 -4.16 13.41
C PHE A 81 -0.94 -5.05 14.16
N SER A 82 -1.35 -6.25 14.55
CA SER A 82 -0.52 -7.15 15.36
C SER A 82 0.82 -7.52 14.70
N GLY A 83 0.82 -7.66 13.37
CA GLY A 83 2.04 -7.86 12.58
C GLY A 83 3.01 -6.68 12.68
N HIS A 84 2.50 -5.44 12.67
CA HIS A 84 3.30 -4.23 12.86
C HIS A 84 3.94 -4.17 14.24
N GLN A 85 3.21 -4.57 15.29
CA GLN A 85 3.76 -4.60 16.64
C GLN A 85 4.90 -5.63 16.78
N LYS A 86 4.77 -6.80 16.14
CA LYS A 86 5.82 -7.82 16.11
C LYS A 86 7.05 -7.32 15.35
N ALA A 87 6.86 -6.76 14.16
CA ALA A 87 7.94 -6.17 13.36
C ALA A 87 8.65 -5.03 14.11
N ALA A 88 7.89 -4.17 14.81
CA ALA A 88 8.46 -3.07 15.59
C ALA A 88 9.44 -3.53 16.65
N ARG A 89 9.12 -4.61 17.39
CA ARG A 89 10.02 -5.19 18.40
C ARG A 89 11.32 -5.66 17.75
N LEU A 90 11.24 -6.42 16.67
CA LEU A 90 12.41 -6.90 15.92
C LEU A 90 13.26 -5.76 15.38
N LEU A 91 12.64 -4.71 14.86
CA LEU A 91 13.34 -3.52 14.36
C LEU A 91 14.06 -2.77 15.49
N GLN A 92 13.43 -2.64 16.64
CA GLN A 92 14.00 -1.98 17.81
C GLN A 92 15.21 -2.74 18.36
N ASP A 93 15.09 -4.08 18.46
CA ASP A 93 16.15 -4.95 18.97
C ASP A 93 17.40 -4.94 18.09
N ILE A 94 17.22 -4.90 16.76
CA ILE A 94 18.34 -5.01 15.81
C ILE A 94 18.90 -3.65 15.43
N TYR A 95 18.07 -2.64 15.20
CA TYR A 95 18.48 -1.34 14.65
C TYR A 95 18.52 -0.20 15.67
N GLY A 96 17.89 -0.37 16.84
CA GLY A 96 17.88 0.62 17.90
C GLY A 96 17.43 2.00 17.39
N ARG A 97 18.31 3.01 17.57
CA ARG A 97 17.99 4.39 17.15
C ARG A 97 17.98 4.64 15.65
N ARG A 98 18.45 3.69 14.84
CA ARG A 98 18.47 3.85 13.38
C ARG A 98 17.11 3.69 12.74
N ILE A 99 16.24 2.90 13.37
CA ILE A 99 14.84 2.74 12.93
C ILE A 99 13.96 2.96 14.16
N GLN A 100 13.28 4.08 14.18
CA GLN A 100 12.31 4.42 15.20
C GLN A 100 10.91 4.11 14.70
N VAL A 101 10.02 3.72 15.59
CA VAL A 101 8.64 3.37 15.27
C VAL A 101 7.70 4.27 16.07
N ALA A 102 6.71 4.83 15.38
CA ALA A 102 5.58 5.52 15.95
C ALA A 102 4.28 4.89 15.46
N TYR A 103 3.22 5.00 16.24
CA TYR A 103 1.92 4.45 15.88
C TYR A 103 0.91 5.56 15.63
N LEU A 104 0.12 5.40 14.58
CA LEU A 104 -1.05 6.22 14.36
C LEU A 104 -2.04 6.08 15.54
N PRO A 105 -2.85 7.10 15.80
CA PRO A 105 -3.96 6.97 16.73
C PRO A 105 -4.85 5.78 16.35
N ALA A 106 -5.47 5.17 17.37
CA ALA A 106 -6.43 4.12 17.11
C ALA A 106 -7.65 4.67 16.34
N TYR A 107 -8.17 3.90 15.40
CA TYR A 107 -9.37 4.26 14.61
C TYR A 107 -9.23 5.56 13.78
N ALA A 108 -8.03 5.87 13.32
CA ALA A 108 -7.76 7.04 12.48
C ALA A 108 -7.15 6.62 11.10
N PRO A 109 -7.88 5.84 10.29
CA PRO A 109 -7.38 5.39 8.98
C PRO A 109 -7.15 6.55 8.01
N GLU A 110 -7.85 7.68 8.21
CA GLU A 110 -7.68 8.89 7.41
C GLU A 110 -6.29 9.53 7.55
N LEU A 111 -5.55 9.21 8.61
CA LEU A 111 -4.18 9.66 8.81
C LEU A 111 -3.14 8.72 8.16
N ASN A 112 -3.57 7.54 7.70
CA ASN A 112 -2.69 6.60 7.06
C ASN A 112 -2.52 6.93 5.57
N VAL A 113 -1.43 7.60 5.24
CA VAL A 113 -1.14 8.05 3.86
C VAL A 113 -1.16 6.89 2.86
N VAL A 114 -0.74 5.69 3.28
CA VAL A 114 -0.71 4.51 2.41
C VAL A 114 -2.12 4.03 2.05
N ASP A 115 -3.10 4.20 2.93
CA ASP A 115 -4.50 3.83 2.65
C ASP A 115 -5.10 4.65 1.52
N HIS A 116 -4.67 5.91 1.35
CA HIS A 116 -5.06 6.72 0.20
C HIS A 116 -4.49 6.17 -1.11
N ALA A 117 -3.25 5.64 -1.10
CA ALA A 117 -2.67 4.98 -2.27
C ALA A 117 -3.41 3.69 -2.61
N TRP A 118 -3.78 2.88 -1.61
CA TRP A 118 -4.62 1.68 -1.80
C TRP A 118 -6.00 2.01 -2.34
N SER A 119 -6.63 3.02 -1.79
CA SER A 119 -7.94 3.50 -2.25
C SER A 119 -7.88 3.99 -3.69
N HIS A 120 -6.85 4.73 -4.07
CA HIS A 120 -6.65 5.18 -5.44
C HIS A 120 -6.48 4.00 -6.41
N SER A 121 -5.69 2.97 -6.06
CA SER A 121 -5.58 1.76 -6.88
C SER A 121 -6.90 1.02 -6.95
N LYS A 122 -7.48 0.66 -5.82
CA LYS A 122 -8.63 -0.23 -5.72
C LYS A 122 -9.90 0.39 -6.33
N TYR A 123 -10.18 1.65 -5.99
CA TYR A 123 -11.43 2.30 -6.39
C TYR A 123 -11.30 3.18 -7.63
N GLY A 124 -10.08 3.46 -8.07
CA GLY A 124 -9.79 4.25 -9.26
C GLY A 124 -9.33 3.37 -10.41
N GLU A 125 -8.09 2.93 -10.36
CA GLU A 125 -7.42 2.29 -11.48
C GLU A 125 -7.91 0.87 -11.76
N MET A 126 -8.18 0.08 -10.71
CA MET A 126 -8.66 -1.30 -10.83
C MET A 126 -10.20 -1.42 -10.67
N ALA A 127 -10.92 -0.31 -10.79
CA ALA A 127 -12.39 -0.37 -10.78
C ALA A 127 -12.89 -1.16 -11.98
N ASN A 128 -13.80 -2.11 -11.75
CA ASN A 128 -14.32 -3.06 -12.74
C ASN A 128 -13.28 -4.03 -13.35
N PHE A 129 -12.06 -4.08 -12.83
CA PHE A 129 -11.08 -5.07 -13.23
C PHE A 129 -11.44 -6.43 -12.62
N ILE A 130 -11.49 -7.46 -13.46
CA ILE A 130 -11.76 -8.85 -13.07
C ILE A 130 -10.54 -9.66 -13.51
N PRO A 131 -9.67 -10.07 -12.59
CA PRO A 131 -8.50 -10.85 -12.93
C PRO A 131 -8.90 -12.26 -13.39
N GLU A 132 -8.20 -12.77 -14.39
CA GLU A 132 -8.35 -14.15 -14.84
C GLU A 132 -7.74 -15.13 -13.82
N ASP A 133 -6.61 -14.74 -13.21
CA ASP A 133 -5.91 -15.50 -12.19
C ASP A 133 -5.11 -14.59 -11.23
N LEU A 134 -4.31 -15.22 -10.35
CA LEU A 134 -3.49 -14.49 -9.38
C LEU A 134 -2.32 -13.76 -10.05
N GLU A 135 -1.81 -14.28 -11.16
CA GLU A 135 -0.71 -13.67 -11.90
C GLU A 135 -1.19 -12.38 -12.58
N ASP A 136 -2.32 -12.42 -13.26
CA ASP A 136 -2.97 -11.27 -13.87
C ASP A 136 -3.28 -10.18 -12.83
N LEU A 137 -3.84 -10.57 -11.67
CA LEU A 137 -4.06 -9.66 -10.56
C LEU A 137 -2.75 -9.03 -10.06
N SER A 138 -1.70 -9.84 -9.90
CA SER A 138 -0.40 -9.38 -9.45
C SER A 138 0.22 -8.40 -10.43
N ALA A 139 0.13 -8.68 -11.73
CA ALA A 139 0.63 -7.81 -12.79
C ALA A 139 -0.08 -6.46 -12.81
N GLU A 140 -1.41 -6.45 -12.70
CA GLU A 140 -2.21 -5.22 -12.69
C GLU A 140 -1.90 -4.37 -11.44
N ILE A 141 -1.84 -5.01 -10.26
CA ILE A 141 -1.45 -4.31 -9.03
C ILE A 141 -0.04 -3.73 -9.15
N ALA A 142 0.92 -4.50 -9.64
CA ALA A 142 2.29 -4.03 -9.82
C ALA A 142 2.34 -2.81 -10.76
N THR A 143 1.62 -2.87 -11.87
CA THR A 143 1.52 -1.79 -12.86
C THR A 143 0.96 -0.52 -12.22
N SER A 144 -0.16 -0.64 -11.51
CA SER A 144 -0.80 0.45 -10.76
C SER A 144 0.16 1.09 -9.75
N LEU A 145 0.86 0.28 -8.96
CA LEU A 145 1.73 0.78 -7.90
C LEU A 145 3.04 1.37 -8.44
N LEU A 146 3.62 0.78 -9.49
CA LEU A 146 4.81 1.32 -10.17
C LEU A 146 4.53 2.66 -10.84
N ALA A 147 3.35 2.83 -11.42
CA ALA A 147 2.94 4.09 -12.01
C ALA A 147 2.92 5.23 -10.96
N LYS A 148 2.51 4.94 -9.72
CA LYS A 148 2.49 5.93 -8.62
C LYS A 148 3.88 6.39 -8.22
N HIS A 149 4.87 5.48 -8.23
CA HIS A 149 6.26 5.83 -7.90
C HIS A 149 6.81 6.96 -8.80
N ARG A 150 6.33 7.06 -10.04
CA ARG A 150 6.75 8.06 -11.04
C ARG A 150 5.93 9.35 -11.01
N ARG A 151 4.99 9.49 -10.08
CA ARG A 151 4.05 10.63 -10.00
C ARG A 151 4.15 11.35 -8.66
N PRO A 152 5.17 12.19 -8.45
CA PRO A 152 5.38 12.88 -7.18
C PRO A 152 4.18 13.77 -6.78
N ASP A 153 3.48 14.38 -7.73
CA ASP A 153 2.28 15.19 -7.45
C ASP A 153 1.14 14.33 -6.88
N LEU A 154 0.96 13.12 -7.43
CA LEU A 154 -0.01 12.17 -6.90
C LEU A 154 0.40 11.70 -5.49
N LEU A 155 1.69 11.39 -5.26
CA LEU A 155 2.16 11.04 -3.93
C LEU A 155 1.92 12.18 -2.93
N LYS A 156 2.19 13.42 -3.34
CA LYS A 156 1.93 14.61 -2.52
C LYS A 156 0.45 14.74 -2.16
N SER A 157 -0.46 14.47 -3.10
CA SER A 157 -1.90 14.53 -2.83
C SER A 157 -2.34 13.53 -1.75
N PHE A 158 -1.71 12.37 -1.64
CA PHE A 158 -2.01 11.40 -0.58
C PHE A 158 -1.66 11.94 0.82
N PHE A 159 -0.54 12.66 0.95
CA PHE A 159 -0.21 13.34 2.21
C PHE A 159 -1.22 14.44 2.53
N GLN A 160 -1.62 15.25 1.55
CA GLN A 160 -2.62 16.29 1.72
C GLN A 160 -3.98 15.71 2.16
N HIS A 161 -4.41 14.58 1.57
CA HIS A 161 -5.63 13.89 2.01
C HIS A 161 -5.53 13.38 3.46
N ALA A 162 -4.35 12.99 3.90
CA ALA A 162 -4.07 12.65 5.29
C ALA A 162 -3.89 13.90 6.20
N ARG A 163 -4.18 15.11 5.69
CA ARG A 163 -4.03 16.39 6.39
C ARG A 163 -2.60 16.67 6.85
N LEU A 164 -1.63 16.21 6.06
CA LEU A 164 -0.21 16.45 6.28
C LEU A 164 0.30 17.44 5.23
N ASP A 165 0.70 18.63 5.67
CA ASP A 165 1.34 19.63 4.82
C ASP A 165 2.84 19.31 4.67
N LEU A 166 3.34 19.37 3.42
CA LEU A 166 4.71 18.99 3.06
C LEU A 166 5.58 20.19 2.70
#